data_9697c1d7067c6f8c2b4207ea82d28c59
#
_entry.id   9697c1d7067c6f8c2b4207ea82d28c59
#
_cell.length_a   1.000
_cell.length_b   1.000
_cell.length_c   1.000
_cell.angle_alpha   90.00
_cell.angle_beta   90.00
_cell.angle_gamma   90.00
#
_symmetry.space_group_name_H-M   'P 1'
#
loop_
_entity.id
_entity.type
_entity.pdbx_description
1 polymer ?
#
loop_
_entity_poly.entity_id
_entity_poly.type
_entity_poly.pdbx_seq_one_letter_code
_entity_poly.pdbx_strand_id
1 'polypeptide(L)'
;MSGTGPNVAIVTGGSQGIGAGLVGGYRQRGWAVVANSLTIKPSKDPDVLTVKGDIAEQATADQIMSQAIDRFGRVDTLVNNAGVFVSKPFTDYTAEDYALVTGVNLAGFFWLTQRAIGQMLKHGSGHVVNISASIADRADSVEPTALTALTKGGLAAVTRSLAVEYASRGIRVNAVAPGIIQTPLHPAGSYTPEALAGKLPLLGRAGQVSDIVNAILYLESAPYVTGEILHIDGGRTAGR
;
A
#
# COMPACT_ATOMS: atom_id res chain seq x y z
N MET A 1 -13.80 -13.53 -23.00
CA MET A 1 -13.87 -12.26 -23.77
C MET A 1 -13.05 -11.23 -23.00
N SER A 2 -11.90 -10.82 -23.52
CA SER A 2 -11.09 -9.74 -22.92
C SER A 2 -11.93 -8.45 -23.02
N GLY A 3 -12.28 -7.88 -21.86
CA GLY A 3 -13.00 -6.62 -21.80
C GLY A 3 -12.23 -5.54 -22.57
N THR A 4 -12.93 -4.78 -23.41
CA THR A 4 -12.37 -3.75 -24.32
C THR A 4 -11.93 -2.46 -23.59
N GLY A 5 -12.04 -2.41 -22.26
CA GLY A 5 -11.66 -1.25 -21.43
C GLY A 5 -10.23 -1.30 -20.90
N PRO A 6 -9.72 -0.18 -20.35
CA PRO A 6 -8.43 -0.14 -19.71
C PRO A 6 -8.38 -1.06 -18.47
N ASN A 7 -7.20 -1.52 -18.09
CA ASN A 7 -6.99 -2.16 -16.78
C ASN A 7 -7.31 -1.18 -15.67
N VAL A 8 -7.76 -1.70 -14.53
CA VAL A 8 -8.24 -0.91 -13.38
C VAL A 8 -7.41 -1.20 -12.15
N ALA A 9 -6.80 -0.16 -11.58
CA ALA A 9 -6.09 -0.22 -10.32
C ALA A 9 -6.89 0.47 -9.20
N ILE A 10 -7.07 -0.18 -8.06
CA ILE A 10 -7.56 0.45 -6.83
C ILE A 10 -6.33 0.84 -5.99
N VAL A 11 -6.28 2.09 -5.53
CA VAL A 11 -5.21 2.62 -4.66
C VAL A 11 -5.82 3.23 -3.41
N THR A 12 -5.58 2.63 -2.24
CA THR A 12 -5.99 3.21 -0.96
C THR A 12 -4.97 4.24 -0.47
N GLY A 13 -5.41 5.27 0.27
CA GLY A 13 -4.53 6.37 0.66
C GLY A 13 -4.09 7.24 -0.53
N GLY A 14 -4.91 7.36 -1.58
CA GLY A 14 -4.57 7.96 -2.88
C GLY A 14 -4.48 9.49 -2.91
N SER A 15 -4.71 10.20 -1.80
CA SER A 15 -4.79 11.67 -1.80
C SER A 15 -3.43 12.36 -1.72
N GLN A 16 -2.37 11.69 -1.28
CA GLN A 16 -1.04 12.28 -1.08
C GLN A 16 0.07 11.22 -1.08
N GLY A 17 1.32 11.66 -1.02
CA GLY A 17 2.51 10.81 -0.87
C GLY A 17 2.59 9.70 -1.90
N ILE A 18 2.91 8.48 -1.45
CA ILE A 18 3.05 7.30 -2.31
C ILE A 18 1.76 7.03 -3.08
N GLY A 19 0.59 7.10 -2.41
CA GLY A 19 -0.70 6.84 -3.04
C GLY A 19 -1.01 7.78 -4.21
N ALA A 20 -0.79 9.09 -4.05
CA ALA A 20 -0.96 10.05 -5.15
C ALA A 20 0.03 9.80 -6.29
N GLY A 21 1.28 9.45 -5.96
CA GLY A 21 2.28 9.04 -6.94
C GLY A 21 1.84 7.80 -7.74
N LEU A 22 1.23 6.82 -7.08
CA LEU A 22 0.70 5.61 -7.73
C LEU A 22 -0.47 5.91 -8.65
N VAL A 23 -1.41 6.78 -8.23
CA VAL A 23 -2.50 7.24 -9.11
C VAL A 23 -1.92 7.79 -10.40
N GLY A 24 -0.93 8.69 -10.32
CA GLY A 24 -0.23 9.22 -11.50
C GLY A 24 0.49 8.14 -12.31
N GLY A 25 1.21 7.24 -11.66
CA GLY A 25 1.97 6.17 -12.31
C GLY A 25 1.09 5.18 -13.10
N TYR A 26 -0.04 4.77 -12.56
CA TYR A 26 -1.01 3.93 -13.26
C TYR A 26 -1.70 4.69 -14.41
N ARG A 27 -2.04 5.98 -14.21
CA ARG A 27 -2.60 6.82 -15.27
C ARG A 27 -1.64 6.97 -16.47
N GLN A 28 -0.35 7.17 -16.20
CA GLN A 28 0.68 7.25 -17.26
C GLN A 28 0.80 5.95 -18.08
N ARG A 29 0.39 4.82 -17.51
CA ARG A 29 0.30 3.52 -18.20
C ARG A 29 -1.05 3.29 -18.92
N GLY A 30 -1.94 4.28 -18.94
CA GLY A 30 -3.26 4.17 -19.56
C GLY A 30 -4.28 3.36 -18.76
N TRP A 31 -4.03 3.11 -17.47
CA TRP A 31 -4.95 2.41 -16.58
C TRP A 31 -6.01 3.36 -16.02
N ALA A 32 -7.22 2.89 -15.82
CA ALA A 32 -8.18 3.57 -14.97
C ALA A 32 -7.81 3.34 -13.49
N VAL A 33 -8.10 4.32 -12.64
CA VAL A 33 -7.74 4.27 -11.22
C VAL A 33 -8.93 4.58 -10.34
N VAL A 34 -9.15 3.76 -9.31
CA VAL A 34 -10.05 4.06 -8.21
C VAL A 34 -9.20 4.44 -7.00
N ALA A 35 -9.23 5.70 -6.60
CA ALA A 35 -8.44 6.24 -5.51
C ALA A 35 -9.32 6.50 -4.28
N ASN A 36 -8.97 5.92 -3.13
CA ASN A 36 -9.67 6.15 -1.86
C ASN A 36 -8.80 6.92 -0.87
N SER A 37 -9.37 7.80 -0.11
CA SER A 37 -8.86 8.28 1.19
C SER A 37 -9.93 9.08 1.95
N LEU A 38 -9.66 9.39 3.23
CA LEU A 38 -10.51 10.25 4.06
C LEU A 38 -10.68 11.67 3.49
N THR A 39 -9.65 12.19 2.83
CA THR A 39 -9.56 13.61 2.42
C THR A 39 -9.49 13.80 0.91
N ILE A 40 -9.72 12.73 0.13
CA ILE A 40 -9.60 12.80 -1.32
C ILE A 40 -10.62 13.76 -1.92
N LYS A 41 -10.16 14.56 -2.89
CA LYS A 41 -11.01 15.47 -3.65
C LYS A 41 -11.40 14.85 -4.99
N PRO A 42 -12.54 15.23 -5.57
CA PRO A 42 -12.92 14.77 -6.92
C PRO A 42 -11.81 15.06 -7.96
N SER A 43 -11.57 14.07 -8.82
CA SER A 43 -10.62 14.21 -9.92
C SER A 43 -11.30 14.85 -11.14
N LYS A 44 -10.52 15.61 -11.93
CA LYS A 44 -10.94 16.10 -13.25
C LYS A 44 -10.63 15.08 -14.37
N ASP A 45 -9.76 14.10 -14.09
CA ASP A 45 -9.44 13.02 -15.02
C ASP A 45 -10.61 12.03 -15.05
N PRO A 46 -11.27 11.79 -16.23
CA PRO A 46 -12.42 10.90 -16.32
C PRO A 46 -12.09 9.44 -15.98
N ASP A 47 -10.84 9.04 -16.08
CA ASP A 47 -10.37 7.69 -15.74
C ASP A 47 -9.87 7.58 -14.29
N VAL A 48 -10.09 8.59 -13.46
CA VAL A 48 -9.82 8.56 -12.02
C VAL A 48 -11.12 8.73 -11.24
N LEU A 49 -11.59 7.64 -10.69
CA LEU A 49 -12.71 7.63 -9.74
C LEU A 49 -12.18 7.85 -8.32
N THR A 50 -12.70 8.85 -7.61
CA THR A 50 -12.33 9.11 -6.23
C THR A 50 -13.44 8.70 -5.28
N VAL A 51 -13.11 7.88 -4.28
CA VAL A 51 -14.05 7.39 -3.27
C VAL A 51 -13.58 7.88 -1.91
N LYS A 52 -14.34 8.82 -1.32
CA LYS A 52 -14.04 9.33 0.03
C LYS A 52 -14.59 8.37 1.08
N GLY A 53 -13.77 7.98 2.05
CA GLY A 53 -14.20 7.13 3.17
C GLY A 53 -13.03 6.64 4.00
N ASP A 54 -13.33 6.23 5.23
CA ASP A 54 -12.36 5.59 6.12
C ASP A 54 -12.19 4.13 5.71
N ILE A 55 -10.97 3.76 5.35
CA ILE A 55 -10.68 2.38 4.93
C ILE A 55 -10.80 1.36 6.08
N ALA A 56 -10.74 1.80 7.32
CA ALA A 56 -11.00 0.94 8.49
C ALA A 56 -12.43 0.41 8.52
N GLU A 57 -13.36 1.11 7.88
CA GLU A 57 -14.77 0.76 7.83
C GLU A 57 -15.06 -0.22 6.69
N GLN A 58 -15.71 -1.33 7.01
CA GLN A 58 -16.11 -2.34 6.01
C GLN A 58 -16.98 -1.75 4.91
N ALA A 59 -17.90 -0.83 5.27
CA ALA A 59 -18.77 -0.15 4.31
C ALA A 59 -18.01 0.65 3.25
N THR A 60 -16.84 1.21 3.60
CA THR A 60 -15.97 1.89 2.63
C THR A 60 -15.41 0.91 1.60
N ALA A 61 -14.99 -0.29 2.03
CA ALA A 61 -14.52 -1.32 1.11
C ALA A 61 -15.63 -1.78 0.15
N ASP A 62 -16.88 -1.91 0.64
CA ASP A 62 -18.05 -2.21 -0.20
C ASP A 62 -18.30 -1.10 -1.22
N GLN A 63 -18.25 0.16 -0.79
CA GLN A 63 -18.45 1.32 -1.65
C GLN A 63 -17.37 1.42 -2.74
N ILE A 64 -16.08 1.24 -2.38
CA ILE A 64 -14.97 1.26 -3.34
C ILE A 64 -15.20 0.20 -4.41
N MET A 65 -15.52 -1.03 -4.01
CA MET A 65 -15.69 -2.13 -4.94
C MET A 65 -16.92 -1.96 -5.83
N SER A 66 -18.07 -1.59 -5.26
CA SER A 66 -19.29 -1.34 -6.04
C SER A 66 -19.04 -0.26 -7.10
N GLN A 67 -18.52 0.91 -6.69
CA GLN A 67 -18.27 2.00 -7.61
C GLN A 67 -17.21 1.67 -8.67
N ALA A 68 -16.19 0.87 -8.33
CA ALA A 68 -15.19 0.40 -9.30
C ALA A 68 -15.84 -0.46 -10.40
N ILE A 69 -16.69 -1.40 -9.99
CA ILE A 69 -17.38 -2.30 -10.92
C ILE A 69 -18.45 -1.55 -11.74
N ASP A 70 -19.23 -0.68 -11.11
CA ASP A 70 -20.26 0.12 -11.80
C ASP A 70 -19.64 1.04 -12.87
N ARG A 71 -18.45 1.60 -12.57
CA ARG A 71 -17.79 2.56 -13.47
C ARG A 71 -16.94 1.91 -14.55
N PHE A 72 -16.19 0.85 -14.21
CA PHE A 72 -15.14 0.28 -15.08
C PHE A 72 -15.36 -1.20 -15.40
N GLY A 73 -16.27 -1.90 -14.74
CA GLY A 73 -16.62 -3.29 -14.99
C GLY A 73 -15.62 -4.33 -14.49
N ARG A 74 -14.45 -3.91 -14.00
CA ARG A 74 -13.35 -4.83 -13.60
C ARG A 74 -12.44 -4.22 -12.54
N VAL A 75 -11.67 -5.08 -11.90
CA VAL A 75 -10.53 -4.72 -11.03
C VAL A 75 -9.40 -5.68 -11.34
N ASP A 76 -8.24 -5.14 -11.75
CA ASP A 76 -7.05 -5.90 -12.11
C ASP A 76 -5.99 -5.86 -11.04
N THR A 77 -5.85 -4.71 -10.38
CA THR A 77 -4.86 -4.54 -9.31
C THR A 77 -5.47 -3.81 -8.11
N LEU A 78 -5.11 -4.28 -6.92
CA LEU A 78 -5.34 -3.58 -5.66
C LEU A 78 -3.99 -3.22 -5.02
N VAL A 79 -3.78 -1.93 -4.73
CA VAL A 79 -2.65 -1.47 -3.91
C VAL A 79 -3.17 -1.03 -2.54
N ASN A 80 -2.90 -1.84 -1.52
CA ASN A 80 -3.15 -1.53 -0.12
C ASN A 80 -2.05 -0.59 0.38
N ASN A 81 -2.21 0.71 0.10
CA ASN A 81 -1.24 1.73 0.47
C ASN A 81 -1.67 2.56 1.68
N ALA A 82 -2.96 2.69 1.96
CA ALA A 82 -3.42 3.39 3.16
C ALA A 82 -2.74 2.82 4.41
N GLY A 83 -2.25 3.71 5.27
CA GLY A 83 -1.57 3.32 6.48
C GLY A 83 -1.33 4.49 7.40
N VAL A 84 -1.26 4.21 8.68
CA VAL A 84 -0.88 5.15 9.73
C VAL A 84 0.34 4.64 10.49
N PHE A 85 1.10 5.57 11.01
CA PHE A 85 2.32 5.32 11.76
C PHE A 85 2.23 6.01 13.12
N VAL A 86 2.43 5.26 14.19
CA VAL A 86 2.51 5.78 15.56
C VAL A 86 3.77 5.23 16.21
N SER A 87 4.63 6.13 16.70
CA SER A 87 5.86 5.79 17.41
C SER A 87 5.75 6.22 18.86
N LYS A 88 5.76 5.24 19.77
CA LYS A 88 5.73 5.41 21.23
C LYS A 88 6.42 4.22 21.91
N PRO A 89 6.96 4.38 23.14
CA PRO A 89 7.28 3.24 23.99
C PRO A 89 6.08 2.28 24.09
N PHE A 90 6.35 0.98 24.13
CA PHE A 90 5.27 -0.02 24.08
C PHE A 90 4.24 0.15 25.20
N THR A 91 4.68 0.54 26.38
CA THR A 91 3.83 0.79 27.55
C THR A 91 2.92 2.00 27.43
N ASP A 92 3.18 2.89 26.48
CA ASP A 92 2.48 4.19 26.34
C ASP A 92 1.43 4.16 25.25
N TYR A 93 1.29 3.04 24.51
CA TYR A 93 0.20 2.88 23.55
C TYR A 93 -1.14 2.81 24.26
N THR A 94 -2.10 3.62 23.78
CA THR A 94 -3.47 3.62 24.27
C THR A 94 -4.36 2.66 23.47
N ALA A 95 -5.56 2.43 23.95
CA ALA A 95 -6.57 1.66 23.21
C ALA A 95 -6.93 2.33 21.88
N GLU A 96 -6.93 3.67 21.85
CA GLU A 96 -7.20 4.47 20.65
C GLU A 96 -6.08 4.33 19.61
N ASP A 97 -4.81 4.35 20.05
CA ASP A 97 -3.67 4.08 19.16
C ASP A 97 -3.79 2.68 18.53
N TYR A 98 -4.10 1.69 19.35
CA TYR A 98 -4.29 0.31 18.90
C TYR A 98 -5.44 0.20 17.90
N ALA A 99 -6.60 0.77 18.22
CA ALA A 99 -7.77 0.76 17.34
C ALA A 99 -7.48 1.47 16.01
N LEU A 100 -6.83 2.65 16.04
CA LEU A 100 -6.46 3.41 14.86
C LEU A 100 -5.51 2.60 13.95
N VAL A 101 -4.40 2.11 14.52
CA VAL A 101 -3.37 1.43 13.73
C VAL A 101 -3.87 0.10 13.18
N THR A 102 -4.58 -0.69 13.98
CA THR A 102 -5.14 -1.98 13.52
C THR A 102 -6.31 -1.77 12.56
N GLY A 103 -7.15 -0.77 12.77
CA GLY A 103 -8.26 -0.41 11.89
C GLY A 103 -7.76 -0.06 10.49
N VAL A 104 -6.84 0.89 10.39
CA VAL A 104 -6.35 1.33 9.07
C VAL A 104 -5.43 0.29 8.43
N ASN A 105 -4.42 -0.21 9.17
CA ASN A 105 -3.37 -1.05 8.56
C ASN A 105 -3.80 -2.50 8.34
N LEU A 106 -4.71 -3.05 9.15
CA LEU A 106 -5.14 -4.46 9.06
C LEU A 106 -6.59 -4.60 8.59
N ALA A 107 -7.56 -3.97 9.26
CA ALA A 107 -8.96 -4.14 8.89
C ALA A 107 -9.22 -3.58 7.48
N GLY A 108 -8.65 -2.41 7.14
CA GLY A 108 -8.75 -1.83 5.80
C GLY A 108 -8.18 -2.74 4.71
N PHE A 109 -6.99 -3.30 4.95
CA PHE A 109 -6.42 -4.32 4.09
C PHE A 109 -7.36 -5.51 3.93
N PHE A 110 -7.87 -6.07 5.04
CA PHE A 110 -8.65 -7.29 5.06
C PHE A 110 -9.95 -7.15 4.26
N TRP A 111 -10.74 -6.12 4.58
CA TRP A 111 -12.05 -5.93 3.94
C TRP A 111 -11.95 -5.71 2.43
N LEU A 112 -11.02 -4.87 2.00
CA LEU A 112 -10.91 -4.54 0.59
C LEU A 112 -10.23 -5.66 -0.21
N THR A 113 -9.21 -6.32 0.35
CA THR A 113 -8.51 -7.44 -0.32
C THR A 113 -9.44 -8.63 -0.55
N GLN A 114 -10.28 -8.97 0.44
CA GLN A 114 -11.27 -10.04 0.29
C GLN A 114 -12.20 -9.78 -0.91
N ARG A 115 -12.68 -8.54 -1.07
CA ARG A 115 -13.57 -8.16 -2.17
C ARG A 115 -12.85 -8.10 -3.51
N ALA A 116 -11.64 -7.56 -3.53
CA ALA A 116 -10.83 -7.47 -4.74
C ALA A 116 -10.48 -8.86 -5.29
N ILE A 117 -10.00 -9.75 -4.43
CA ILE A 117 -9.74 -11.14 -4.83
C ILE A 117 -11.01 -11.82 -5.34
N GLY A 118 -12.16 -11.61 -4.68
CA GLY A 118 -13.44 -12.13 -5.14
C GLY A 118 -13.84 -11.67 -6.56
N GLN A 119 -13.48 -10.45 -6.96
CA GLN A 119 -13.68 -9.96 -8.33
C GLN A 119 -12.62 -10.51 -9.31
N MET A 120 -11.35 -10.52 -8.91
CA MET A 120 -10.24 -11.05 -9.71
C MET A 120 -10.45 -12.52 -10.08
N LEU A 121 -11.01 -13.31 -9.17
CA LEU A 121 -11.35 -14.73 -9.41
C LEU A 121 -12.37 -14.92 -10.55
N LYS A 122 -13.27 -13.97 -10.79
CA LYS A 122 -14.26 -14.05 -11.91
C LYS A 122 -13.58 -13.90 -13.26
N HIS A 123 -12.41 -13.25 -13.30
CA HIS A 123 -11.63 -13.04 -14.53
C HIS A 123 -10.44 -14.01 -14.64
N GLY A 124 -10.11 -14.75 -13.58
CA GLY A 124 -8.97 -15.67 -13.51
C GLY A 124 -7.61 -14.98 -13.55
N SER A 125 -7.55 -13.70 -13.22
CA SER A 125 -6.29 -12.93 -13.15
C SER A 125 -6.42 -11.76 -12.19
N GLY A 126 -5.30 -11.36 -11.54
CA GLY A 126 -5.26 -10.21 -10.69
C GLY A 126 -3.92 -10.02 -9.97
N HIS A 127 -3.75 -8.86 -9.37
CA HIS A 127 -2.57 -8.53 -8.58
C HIS A 127 -2.94 -7.75 -7.32
N VAL A 128 -2.43 -8.17 -6.16
CA VAL A 128 -2.52 -7.43 -4.91
C VAL A 128 -1.12 -7.01 -4.48
N VAL A 129 -0.92 -5.72 -4.21
CA VAL A 129 0.33 -5.18 -3.66
C VAL A 129 0.06 -4.55 -2.31
N ASN A 130 0.77 -5.01 -1.29
CA ASN A 130 0.68 -4.48 0.06
C ASN A 130 1.85 -3.54 0.36
N ILE A 131 1.61 -2.39 0.99
CA ILE A 131 2.68 -1.54 1.50
C ILE A 131 2.97 -1.96 2.95
N SER A 132 4.05 -2.74 3.11
CA SER A 132 4.63 -3.09 4.40
C SER A 132 5.54 -1.95 4.91
N ALA A 133 6.61 -2.26 5.59
CA ALA A 133 7.66 -1.32 6.00
C ALA A 133 8.92 -2.09 6.39
N SER A 134 10.10 -1.57 6.09
CA SER A 134 11.39 -2.19 6.45
C SER A 134 11.60 -2.35 7.96
N ILE A 135 10.92 -1.55 8.79
CA ILE A 135 10.95 -1.69 10.26
C ILE A 135 10.29 -2.98 10.76
N ALA A 136 9.49 -3.66 9.95
CA ALA A 136 8.92 -4.97 10.29
C ALA A 136 9.99 -6.08 10.26
N ASP A 137 11.01 -5.92 9.42
CA ASP A 137 12.09 -6.89 9.24
C ASP A 137 13.33 -6.50 10.05
N ARG A 138 13.53 -5.20 10.29
CA ARG A 138 14.65 -4.69 11.08
C ARG A 138 14.19 -3.58 12.02
N ALA A 139 14.14 -3.90 13.32
CA ALA A 139 13.84 -2.95 14.37
C ALA A 139 14.90 -1.84 14.48
N ASP A 140 14.48 -0.66 14.94
CA ASP A 140 15.35 0.47 15.22
C ASP A 140 15.39 0.74 16.73
N SER A 141 16.59 0.93 17.29
CA SER A 141 16.74 1.26 18.71
C SER A 141 16.39 2.71 19.05
N VAL A 142 16.36 3.58 18.05
CA VAL A 142 16.13 5.03 18.23
C VAL A 142 14.64 5.37 18.17
N GLU A 143 13.85 4.58 17.45
CA GLU A 143 12.43 4.86 17.22
C GLU A 143 11.57 3.65 17.59
N PRO A 144 10.87 3.71 18.76
CA PRO A 144 10.02 2.61 19.19
C PRO A 144 8.76 2.52 18.30
N THR A 145 8.60 1.41 17.60
CA THR A 145 7.57 1.23 16.56
C THR A 145 6.86 -0.11 16.64
N ALA A 146 6.77 -0.71 17.84
CA ALA A 146 6.27 -2.07 18.02
C ALA A 146 4.89 -2.32 17.41
N LEU A 147 3.94 -1.39 17.57
CA LEU A 147 2.59 -1.52 17.01
C LEU A 147 2.58 -1.43 15.48
N THR A 148 3.42 -0.56 14.90
CA THR A 148 3.59 -0.50 13.44
C THR A 148 4.27 -1.76 12.92
N ALA A 149 5.31 -2.25 13.59
CA ALA A 149 6.00 -3.50 13.22
C ALA A 149 5.04 -4.70 13.28
N LEU A 150 4.18 -4.80 14.30
CA LEU A 150 3.14 -5.82 14.40
C LEU A 150 2.21 -5.83 13.18
N THR A 151 1.69 -4.68 12.78
CA THR A 151 0.74 -4.61 11.68
C THR A 151 1.43 -4.79 10.32
N LYS A 152 2.57 -4.16 10.09
CA LYS A 152 3.31 -4.26 8.82
C LYS A 152 4.00 -5.62 8.65
N GLY A 153 4.46 -6.25 9.73
CA GLY A 153 4.92 -7.64 9.73
C GLY A 153 3.80 -8.63 9.42
N GLY A 154 2.59 -8.38 9.95
CA GLY A 154 1.39 -9.12 9.59
C GLY A 154 1.07 -9.04 8.09
N LEU A 155 1.19 -7.84 7.47
CA LEU A 155 1.01 -7.70 6.01
C LEU A 155 2.05 -8.49 5.21
N ALA A 156 3.31 -8.54 5.66
CA ALA A 156 4.34 -9.32 5.00
C ALA A 156 4.04 -10.84 5.09
N ALA A 157 3.60 -11.32 6.26
CA ALA A 157 3.23 -12.71 6.46
C ALA A 157 2.02 -13.12 5.61
N VAL A 158 0.94 -12.34 5.62
CA VAL A 158 -0.29 -12.64 4.87
C VAL A 158 -0.08 -12.52 3.35
N THR A 159 0.86 -11.69 2.89
CA THR A 159 1.25 -11.61 1.48
C THR A 159 1.69 -12.96 0.95
N ARG A 160 2.57 -13.66 1.67
CA ARG A 160 3.04 -15.00 1.29
C ARG A 160 1.91 -16.03 1.35
N SER A 161 1.07 -15.97 2.39
CA SER A 161 -0.07 -16.87 2.54
C SER A 161 -1.05 -16.77 1.36
N LEU A 162 -1.48 -15.53 1.03
CA LEU A 162 -2.40 -15.28 -0.09
C LEU A 162 -1.76 -15.62 -1.45
N ALA A 163 -0.45 -15.37 -1.62
CA ALA A 163 0.26 -15.77 -2.83
C ALA A 163 0.17 -17.27 -3.07
N VAL A 164 0.42 -18.10 -2.03
CA VAL A 164 0.30 -19.55 -2.12
C VAL A 164 -1.15 -19.98 -2.39
N GLU A 165 -2.11 -19.38 -1.69
CA GLU A 165 -3.53 -19.73 -1.80
C GLU A 165 -4.11 -19.45 -3.19
N TYR A 166 -3.68 -18.34 -3.85
CA TYR A 166 -4.33 -17.86 -5.08
C TYR A 166 -3.50 -17.98 -6.36
N ALA A 167 -2.21 -18.37 -6.29
CA ALA A 167 -1.35 -18.46 -7.48
C ALA A 167 -1.91 -19.37 -8.57
N SER A 168 -2.42 -20.55 -8.20
CA SER A 168 -3.02 -21.50 -9.15
C SER A 168 -4.30 -20.97 -9.82
N ARG A 169 -4.86 -19.88 -9.30
CA ARG A 169 -6.05 -19.20 -9.82
C ARG A 169 -5.70 -17.90 -10.56
N GLY A 170 -4.42 -17.70 -10.89
CA GLY A 170 -3.95 -16.56 -11.68
C GLY A 170 -3.83 -15.24 -10.92
N ILE A 171 -3.88 -15.25 -9.58
CA ILE A 171 -3.76 -14.04 -8.77
C ILE A 171 -2.38 -14.01 -8.11
N ARG A 172 -1.65 -12.91 -8.31
CA ARG A 172 -0.37 -12.65 -7.66
C ARG A 172 -0.58 -11.76 -6.44
N VAL A 173 0.18 -12.00 -5.39
CA VAL A 173 0.18 -11.15 -4.19
C VAL A 173 1.61 -10.86 -3.78
N ASN A 174 1.99 -9.59 -3.74
CA ASN A 174 3.32 -9.13 -3.37
C ASN A 174 3.24 -7.99 -2.35
N ALA A 175 4.35 -7.65 -1.75
CA ALA A 175 4.48 -6.45 -0.93
C ALA A 175 5.70 -5.64 -1.32
N VAL A 176 5.64 -4.34 -1.07
CA VAL A 176 6.80 -3.46 -1.02
C VAL A 176 7.01 -3.04 0.42
N ALA A 177 8.25 -3.10 0.89
CA ALA A 177 8.67 -2.67 2.21
C ALA A 177 9.52 -1.40 2.12
N PRO A 178 8.91 -0.20 2.20
CA PRO A 178 9.63 1.07 2.16
C PRO A 178 10.53 1.26 3.37
N GLY A 179 11.66 1.94 3.17
CA GLY A 179 12.40 2.59 4.23
C GLY A 179 11.83 3.97 4.57
N ILE A 180 12.72 4.92 4.87
CA ILE A 180 12.34 6.32 5.11
C ILE A 180 12.08 6.98 3.75
N ILE A 181 10.83 7.33 3.47
CA ILE A 181 10.39 7.95 2.21
C ILE A 181 9.86 9.37 2.48
N GLN A 182 10.31 10.33 1.71
CA GLN A 182 9.84 11.72 1.82
C GLN A 182 8.39 11.84 1.39
N THR A 183 7.50 11.95 2.37
CA THR A 183 6.04 12.04 2.18
C THR A 183 5.42 12.96 3.22
N PRO A 184 4.21 13.48 3.01
CA PRO A 184 3.47 14.25 4.02
C PRO A 184 3.04 13.43 5.26
N LEU A 185 3.30 12.13 5.30
CA LEU A 185 3.04 11.29 6.47
C LEU A 185 3.86 11.72 7.68
N HIS A 186 5.04 12.27 7.45
CA HIS A 186 5.92 12.77 8.49
C HIS A 186 5.85 14.29 8.62
N PRO A 187 6.01 14.85 9.84
CA PRO A 187 6.00 16.29 10.05
C PRO A 187 7.04 17.04 9.21
N ALA A 188 6.82 18.32 9.00
CA ALA A 188 7.83 19.17 8.38
C ALA A 188 9.13 19.14 9.21
N GLY A 189 10.27 19.06 8.52
CA GLY A 189 11.58 18.95 9.17
C GLY A 189 12.05 17.53 9.48
N SER A 190 11.21 16.50 9.31
CA SER A 190 11.60 15.09 9.55
C SER A 190 12.72 14.58 8.64
N TYR A 191 13.05 15.31 7.59
CA TYR A 191 14.05 14.92 6.58
C TYR A 191 15.29 15.81 6.57
N THR A 192 15.50 16.64 7.61
CA THR A 192 16.75 17.39 7.76
C THR A 192 17.89 16.44 8.10
N PRO A 193 19.16 16.79 7.82
CA PRO A 193 20.31 15.97 8.19
C PRO A 193 20.33 15.60 9.66
N GLU A 194 19.93 16.52 10.54
CA GLU A 194 19.88 16.34 12.00
C GLU A 194 18.78 15.33 12.39
N ALA A 195 17.60 15.44 11.81
CA ALA A 195 16.46 14.53 12.07
C ALA A 195 16.74 13.10 11.55
N LEU A 196 17.56 12.98 10.50
CA LEU A 196 17.96 11.72 9.91
C LEU A 196 19.27 11.16 10.48
N ALA A 197 19.93 11.89 11.37
CA ALA A 197 21.19 11.45 11.97
C ALA A 197 21.01 10.06 12.63
N GLY A 198 21.86 9.10 12.25
CA GLY A 198 21.79 7.72 12.74
C GLY A 198 20.65 6.86 12.16
N LYS A 199 19.76 7.45 11.36
CA LYS A 199 18.61 6.74 10.74
C LYS A 199 18.79 6.52 9.24
N LEU A 200 19.76 7.16 8.59
CA LEU A 200 19.97 7.06 7.14
C LEU A 200 20.29 5.61 6.75
N PRO A 201 19.72 5.15 5.64
CA PRO A 201 20.09 3.88 5.03
C PRO A 201 21.51 3.94 4.41
N LEU A 202 22.02 2.81 3.92
CA LEU A 202 23.36 2.73 3.32
C LEU A 202 23.56 3.69 2.15
N LEU A 203 22.50 4.01 1.39
CA LEU A 203 22.56 4.99 0.29
C LEU A 203 22.63 6.45 0.75
N GLY A 204 22.65 6.72 2.06
CA GLY A 204 22.87 8.05 2.63
C GLY A 204 21.77 9.09 2.38
N ARG A 205 20.59 8.68 1.93
CA ARG A 205 19.46 9.57 1.66
C ARG A 205 18.12 8.92 2.01
N ALA A 206 17.13 9.73 2.31
CA ALA A 206 15.74 9.28 2.28
C ALA A 206 15.32 8.95 0.84
N GLY A 207 14.43 7.97 0.68
CA GLY A 207 13.83 7.64 -0.60
C GLY A 207 12.81 8.68 -1.03
N GLN A 208 12.47 8.67 -2.31
CA GLN A 208 11.44 9.50 -2.91
C GLN A 208 10.19 8.66 -3.20
N VAL A 209 9.05 9.31 -3.36
CA VAL A 209 7.79 8.67 -3.78
C VAL A 209 8.00 7.86 -5.06
N SER A 210 8.78 8.38 -6.02
CA SER A 210 9.10 7.71 -7.28
C SER A 210 9.85 6.39 -7.09
N ASP A 211 10.69 6.25 -6.04
CA ASP A 211 11.39 5.00 -5.77
C ASP A 211 10.38 3.87 -5.49
N ILE A 212 9.30 4.17 -4.73
CA ILE A 212 8.24 3.21 -4.40
C ILE A 212 7.31 2.97 -5.59
N VAL A 213 6.92 4.03 -6.30
CA VAL A 213 6.06 3.92 -7.50
C VAL A 213 6.70 3.01 -8.53
N ASN A 214 8.00 3.22 -8.83
CA ASN A 214 8.75 2.40 -9.79
C ASN A 214 8.80 0.92 -9.39
N ALA A 215 8.97 0.63 -8.09
CA ALA A 215 8.99 -0.74 -7.57
C ALA A 215 7.63 -1.44 -7.75
N ILE A 216 6.53 -0.74 -7.46
CA ILE A 216 5.18 -1.30 -7.62
C ILE A 216 4.87 -1.52 -9.09
N LEU A 217 5.22 -0.56 -9.95
CA LEU A 217 5.02 -0.70 -11.39
C LEU A 217 5.94 -1.77 -12.01
N TYR A 218 7.11 -2.05 -11.42
CA TYR A 218 7.92 -3.22 -11.76
C TYR A 218 7.18 -4.51 -11.41
N LEU A 219 6.69 -4.66 -10.18
CA LEU A 219 5.92 -5.84 -9.75
C LEU A 219 4.67 -6.06 -10.62
N GLU A 220 4.04 -4.97 -11.08
CA GLU A 220 2.91 -5.04 -12.01
C GLU A 220 3.31 -5.72 -13.33
N SER A 221 4.44 -5.34 -13.89
CA SER A 221 4.96 -5.87 -15.16
C SER A 221 5.76 -7.18 -15.04
N ALA A 222 5.90 -7.74 -13.84
CA ALA A 222 6.69 -8.94 -13.56
C ALA A 222 5.76 -10.16 -13.29
N PRO A 223 5.24 -10.85 -14.32
CA PRO A 223 4.20 -11.87 -14.15
C PRO A 223 4.69 -13.14 -13.42
N TYR A 224 5.99 -13.32 -13.28
CA TYR A 224 6.59 -14.49 -12.59
C TYR A 224 6.98 -14.18 -11.14
N VAL A 225 6.54 -13.03 -10.59
CA VAL A 225 6.81 -12.61 -9.20
C VAL A 225 5.52 -12.67 -8.41
N THR A 226 5.48 -13.53 -7.37
CA THR A 226 4.40 -13.62 -6.37
C THR A 226 4.96 -14.08 -5.03
N GLY A 227 4.39 -13.62 -3.92
CA GLY A 227 4.87 -13.90 -2.56
C GLY A 227 6.10 -13.08 -2.14
N GLU A 228 6.54 -12.13 -2.97
CA GLU A 228 7.73 -11.33 -2.75
C GLU A 228 7.46 -10.17 -1.79
N ILE A 229 8.44 -9.88 -0.94
CA ILE A 229 8.50 -8.68 -0.10
C ILE A 229 9.70 -7.84 -0.58
N LEU A 230 9.44 -6.93 -1.51
CA LEU A 230 10.48 -6.14 -2.16
C LEU A 230 10.87 -4.95 -1.27
N HIS A 231 12.09 -4.96 -0.73
CA HIS A 231 12.61 -3.87 0.08
C HIS A 231 13.07 -2.70 -0.79
N ILE A 232 12.51 -1.53 -0.54
CA ILE A 232 12.89 -0.26 -1.16
C ILE A 232 13.27 0.71 -0.05
N ASP A 233 14.39 0.44 0.58
CA ASP A 233 14.79 1.01 1.86
C ASP A 233 16.21 1.60 1.87
N GLY A 234 16.85 1.67 0.70
CA GLY A 234 18.21 2.17 0.55
C GLY A 234 19.28 1.30 1.21
N GLY A 235 18.98 -0.01 1.39
CA GLY A 235 19.88 -0.97 2.03
C GLY A 235 19.75 -1.06 3.55
N ARG A 236 18.73 -0.43 4.16
CA ARG A 236 18.54 -0.43 5.62
C ARG A 236 18.45 -1.84 6.20
N THR A 237 17.80 -2.76 5.54
CA THR A 237 17.65 -4.16 5.97
C THR A 237 18.80 -5.07 5.57
N ALA A 238 19.63 -4.67 4.60
CA ALA A 238 20.74 -5.48 4.10
C ALA A 238 21.95 -5.54 5.06
N GLY A 239 22.11 -4.55 5.92
CA GLY A 239 23.24 -4.49 6.85
C GLY A 239 23.51 -3.09 7.41
N ARG A 240 24.60 -2.93 8.16
CA ARG A 240 25.22 -1.66 8.60
C ARG A 240 26.59 -1.52 7.98
#